data_d9ba5f5c12e439dbf29a56e65eb78517
#
_entry.id   d9ba5f5c12e439dbf29a56e65eb78517
#
_cell.length_a   1.000
_cell.length_b   1.000
_cell.length_c   1.000
_cell.angle_alpha   90.00
_cell.angle_beta   90.00
_cell.angle_gamma   90.00
#
_symmetry.space_group_name_H-M   'P 1'
#
loop_
_entity.id
_entity.type
_entity.pdbx_description
1 polymer ?
#
loop_
_entity_poly.entity_id
_entity_poly.type
_entity_poly.pdbx_seq_one_letter_code
_entity_poly.pdbx_strand_id
1 'polypeptide(L)'
;MKTATQPQTSKPTRPSSAKSIGRLYFLEANAGVIHSANADGSDRRVIVSGARVPDGVVVDVEPGHVYWTNMGNPSKNDGSIERVDLDGQNRKTIVPEGGTFTPKQLHLEKKSGKLYWCDREGMRVMRCNLDGSNIETLVDSSKGDARPGTDETKVCVGITVDPDRGEIYWTQKGPANAGKGRIFRVKIDIPKGETAANRTDIETLFDGLPEPIDLELDLKNRFLYWTDRGDAPRGNTVNRAPVDGDFNKRQAPEILLTHLEEGIGIALDFKGNRMFTTDLAGNIFCAKLDGSDKKPVLVAQGNLTGIAYAEISNNTKGGG
;
A
#
# COMPACT_ATOMS: atom_id res chain seq x y z
N MET A 1 -64.52 -34.14 22.18
CA MET A 1 -63.74 -33.53 21.12
C MET A 1 -62.63 -32.73 21.76
N LYS A 2 -61.33 -33.15 21.65
CA LYS A 2 -60.18 -32.45 22.18
C LYS A 2 -59.50 -31.76 20.97
N THR A 3 -59.48 -30.44 20.96
CA THR A 3 -58.81 -29.61 19.99
C THR A 3 -57.30 -29.62 20.29
N ALA A 4 -56.51 -30.12 19.33
CA ALA A 4 -55.05 -30.09 19.38
C ALA A 4 -54.53 -28.71 18.92
N THR A 5 -53.82 -28.07 19.81
CA THR A 5 -53.10 -26.81 19.51
C THR A 5 -51.73 -27.12 18.82
N GLN A 6 -51.51 -26.64 17.61
CA GLN A 6 -50.24 -26.77 16.91
C GLN A 6 -49.18 -25.85 17.54
N PRO A 7 -47.90 -26.27 17.62
CA PRO A 7 -46.83 -25.40 18.09
C PRO A 7 -46.43 -24.38 16.99
N GLN A 8 -46.37 -23.10 17.35
CA GLN A 8 -45.82 -22.04 16.53
C GLN A 8 -44.30 -22.23 16.38
N THR A 9 -43.85 -22.44 15.16
CA THR A 9 -42.42 -22.42 14.81
C THR A 9 -41.93 -20.96 14.79
N SER A 10 -41.05 -20.60 15.72
CA SER A 10 -40.33 -19.33 15.73
C SER A 10 -39.41 -19.24 14.50
N LYS A 11 -39.58 -18.21 13.67
CA LYS A 11 -38.64 -17.88 12.58
C LYS A 11 -37.25 -17.61 13.16
N PRO A 12 -36.16 -18.13 12.53
CA PRO A 12 -34.83 -17.80 12.96
C PRO A 12 -34.57 -16.29 12.74
N THR A 13 -34.22 -15.58 13.80
CA THR A 13 -33.77 -14.21 13.77
C THR A 13 -32.45 -14.15 12.99
N ARG A 14 -32.45 -13.42 11.89
CA ARG A 14 -31.25 -13.10 11.13
C ARG A 14 -30.23 -12.42 12.07
N PRO A 15 -28.97 -12.87 12.15
CA PRO A 15 -27.99 -12.19 13.00
C PRO A 15 -27.89 -10.75 12.57
N SER A 16 -27.96 -9.82 13.51
CA SER A 16 -27.69 -8.39 13.33
C SER A 16 -26.33 -8.24 12.66
N SER A 17 -26.27 -7.58 11.49
CA SER A 17 -25.00 -7.26 10.84
C SER A 17 -24.18 -6.42 11.81
N ALA A 18 -23.06 -6.96 12.28
CA ALA A 18 -22.12 -6.20 13.12
C ALA A 18 -21.74 -4.92 12.37
N LYS A 19 -21.87 -3.76 13.03
CA LYS A 19 -21.45 -2.47 12.45
C LYS A 19 -19.94 -2.53 12.19
N SER A 20 -19.53 -2.37 10.93
CA SER A 20 -18.11 -2.18 10.62
C SER A 20 -17.68 -0.76 10.98
N ILE A 21 -16.44 -0.61 11.46
CA ILE A 21 -15.79 0.67 11.73
C ILE A 21 -14.60 0.79 10.81
N GLY A 22 -14.49 1.94 10.12
CA GLY A 22 -13.32 2.26 9.33
C GLY A 22 -12.13 2.58 10.22
N ARG A 23 -11.00 1.89 10.02
CA ARG A 23 -9.75 2.12 10.75
C ARG A 23 -8.60 2.39 9.80
N LEU A 24 -7.72 3.27 10.26
CA LEU A 24 -6.42 3.55 9.67
C LEU A 24 -5.35 2.73 10.39
N TYR A 25 -4.38 2.24 9.62
CA TYR A 25 -3.12 1.68 10.08
C TYR A 25 -2.02 2.48 9.42
N PHE A 26 -1.10 3.07 10.19
CA PHE A 26 -0.08 3.95 9.67
C PHE A 26 1.23 3.77 10.43
N LEU A 27 2.32 4.08 9.75
CA LEU A 27 3.67 3.77 10.17
C LEU A 27 4.43 5.04 10.52
N GLU A 28 5.12 5.04 11.66
CA GLU A 28 6.07 6.08 12.05
C GLU A 28 7.48 5.49 11.92
N ALA A 29 8.24 5.95 10.91
CA ALA A 29 9.48 5.32 10.48
C ALA A 29 10.61 5.45 11.51
N ASN A 30 10.79 6.65 12.10
CA ASN A 30 11.93 6.91 12.98
C ASN A 30 11.76 6.28 14.36
N ALA A 31 10.55 6.27 14.92
CA ALA A 31 10.27 5.61 16.17
C ALA A 31 10.09 4.09 16.03
N GLY A 32 9.93 3.60 14.80
CA GLY A 32 9.71 2.18 14.55
C GLY A 32 8.39 1.68 15.10
N VAL A 33 7.31 2.44 14.90
CA VAL A 33 5.99 2.19 15.49
C VAL A 33 4.93 2.05 14.40
N ILE A 34 4.03 1.09 14.62
CA ILE A 34 2.81 0.94 13.82
C ILE A 34 1.63 1.31 14.69
N HIS A 35 0.83 2.23 14.19
CA HIS A 35 -0.37 2.72 14.85
C HIS A 35 -1.64 2.22 14.16
N SER A 36 -2.72 2.17 14.95
CA SER A 36 -4.07 2.04 14.46
C SER A 36 -4.93 3.16 15.07
N ALA A 37 -5.83 3.75 14.29
CA ALA A 37 -6.79 4.75 14.75
C ALA A 37 -8.12 4.62 13.99
N ASN A 38 -9.21 5.19 14.51
CA ASN A 38 -10.41 5.37 13.73
C ASN A 38 -10.14 6.33 12.55
N ALA A 39 -10.95 6.28 11.52
CA ALA A 39 -10.78 7.11 10.33
C ALA A 39 -10.89 8.64 10.58
N ASP A 40 -11.35 9.03 11.76
CA ASP A 40 -11.37 10.43 12.24
C ASP A 40 -10.19 10.79 13.14
N GLY A 41 -9.23 9.86 13.32
CA GLY A 41 -8.05 10.01 14.18
C GLY A 41 -8.28 9.64 15.65
N SER A 42 -9.51 9.39 16.08
CA SER A 42 -9.81 8.98 17.47
C SER A 42 -9.38 7.52 17.72
N ASP A 43 -9.42 7.11 18.99
CA ASP A 43 -9.06 5.75 19.45
C ASP A 43 -7.71 5.25 18.88
N ARG A 44 -6.70 6.13 18.93
CA ARG A 44 -5.35 5.79 18.49
C ARG A 44 -4.68 4.79 19.42
N ARG A 45 -4.07 3.77 18.85
CA ARG A 45 -3.37 2.70 19.57
C ARG A 45 -2.04 2.40 18.89
N VAL A 46 -1.03 2.04 19.68
CA VAL A 46 0.19 1.40 19.18
C VAL A 46 -0.08 -0.10 19.10
N ILE A 47 0.11 -0.69 17.91
CA ILE A 47 -0.04 -2.14 17.70
C ILE A 47 1.30 -2.86 17.54
N VAL A 48 2.36 -2.15 17.12
CA VAL A 48 3.73 -2.66 17.04
C VAL A 48 4.70 -1.59 17.52
N SER A 49 5.72 -2.01 18.28
CA SER A 49 6.90 -1.21 18.57
C SER A 49 8.16 -1.98 18.18
N GLY A 50 9.27 -1.26 17.94
CA GLY A 50 10.54 -1.85 17.57
C GLY A 50 10.54 -2.44 16.13
N ALA A 51 9.76 -1.84 15.23
CA ALA A 51 9.92 -2.05 13.79
C ALA A 51 11.19 -1.31 13.31
N ARG A 52 11.82 -1.80 12.24
CA ARG A 52 13.10 -1.24 11.76
C ARG A 52 12.87 -0.38 10.53
N VAL A 53 12.61 0.91 10.74
CA VAL A 53 12.26 1.89 9.70
C VAL A 53 11.11 1.37 8.83
N PRO A 54 9.90 1.20 9.41
CA PRO A 54 8.76 0.64 8.66
C PRO A 54 8.31 1.59 7.55
N ASP A 55 7.83 1.03 6.42
CA ASP A 55 7.45 1.85 5.25
C ASP A 55 6.10 1.49 4.63
N GLY A 56 5.89 0.27 4.13
CA GLY A 56 4.63 -0.17 3.53
C GLY A 56 3.78 -0.95 4.53
N VAL A 57 2.45 -0.81 4.45
CA VAL A 57 1.51 -1.52 5.32
C VAL A 57 0.26 -1.95 4.56
N VAL A 58 -0.22 -3.17 4.83
CA VAL A 58 -1.51 -3.66 4.35
C VAL A 58 -2.24 -4.44 5.44
N VAL A 59 -3.56 -4.50 5.31
CA VAL A 59 -4.43 -5.17 6.29
C VAL A 59 -5.25 -6.26 5.61
N ASP A 60 -5.14 -7.48 6.12
CA ASP A 60 -6.00 -8.59 5.77
C ASP A 60 -7.05 -8.79 6.87
N VAL A 61 -8.24 -8.27 6.63
CA VAL A 61 -9.30 -8.16 7.64
C VAL A 61 -9.85 -9.52 8.05
N GLU A 62 -10.03 -10.46 7.10
CA GLU A 62 -10.68 -11.74 7.36
C GLU A 62 -9.88 -12.63 8.32
N PRO A 63 -8.57 -12.89 8.09
CA PRO A 63 -7.72 -13.58 9.06
C PRO A 63 -7.30 -12.69 10.22
N GLY A 64 -7.54 -11.37 10.15
CA GLY A 64 -7.21 -10.41 11.20
C GLY A 64 -5.72 -10.06 11.28
N HIS A 65 -5.05 -9.85 10.16
CA HIS A 65 -3.61 -9.61 10.09
C HIS A 65 -3.23 -8.23 9.53
N VAL A 66 -2.18 -7.66 10.06
CA VAL A 66 -1.45 -6.49 9.53
C VAL A 66 -0.08 -6.93 9.08
N TYR A 67 0.28 -6.66 7.84
CA TYR A 67 1.61 -6.90 7.28
C TYR A 67 2.31 -5.57 7.06
N TRP A 68 3.62 -5.51 7.30
CA TRP A 68 4.42 -4.32 7.03
C TRP A 68 5.82 -4.68 6.56
N THR A 69 6.44 -3.75 5.86
CA THR A 69 7.85 -3.82 5.47
C THR A 69 8.72 -3.10 6.50
N ASN A 70 9.88 -3.67 6.79
CA ASN A 70 10.98 -3.01 7.49
C ASN A 70 12.07 -2.72 6.48
N MET A 71 12.37 -1.45 6.22
CA MET A 71 13.44 -1.07 5.30
C MET A 71 14.82 -1.53 5.77
N GLY A 72 15.04 -1.57 7.08
CA GLY A 72 16.36 -1.85 7.63
C GLY A 72 17.37 -0.75 7.32
N ASN A 73 18.62 -1.13 7.08
CA ASN A 73 19.70 -0.23 6.70
C ASN A 73 19.89 -0.26 5.17
N PRO A 74 19.76 0.87 4.45
CA PRO A 74 19.90 0.92 2.98
C PRO A 74 21.25 0.46 2.43
N SER A 75 22.27 0.34 3.28
CA SER A 75 23.60 -0.16 2.91
C SER A 75 23.79 -1.66 3.22
N LYS A 76 22.75 -2.31 3.76
CA LYS A 76 22.78 -3.73 4.16
C LYS A 76 21.59 -4.46 3.56
N ASN A 77 21.76 -5.72 3.26
CA ASN A 77 20.67 -6.59 2.83
C ASN A 77 19.93 -7.16 4.08
N ASP A 78 19.35 -6.26 4.88
CA ASP A 78 18.71 -6.58 6.16
C ASP A 78 17.24 -6.16 6.25
N GLY A 79 16.62 -5.86 5.12
CA GLY A 79 15.19 -5.64 5.02
C GLY A 79 14.39 -6.91 5.35
N SER A 80 13.15 -6.72 5.81
CA SER A 80 12.24 -7.81 6.13
C SER A 80 10.78 -7.44 5.93
N ILE A 81 9.90 -8.42 5.86
CA ILE A 81 8.45 -8.24 5.94
C ILE A 81 7.96 -9.02 7.14
N GLU A 82 7.13 -8.39 7.94
CA GLU A 82 6.57 -8.98 9.14
C GLU A 82 5.04 -8.89 9.16
N ARG A 83 4.44 -9.63 10.07
CA ARG A 83 3.01 -9.69 10.30
C ARG A 83 2.70 -9.68 11.79
N VAL A 84 1.57 -9.09 12.16
CA VAL A 84 0.98 -9.15 13.50
C VAL A 84 -0.53 -9.33 13.37
N ASP A 85 -1.21 -9.80 14.42
CA ASP A 85 -2.65 -9.77 14.48
C ASP A 85 -3.15 -8.32 14.71
N LEU A 86 -4.44 -8.03 14.39
CA LEU A 86 -5.01 -6.68 14.52
C LEU A 86 -4.93 -6.10 15.95
N ASP A 87 -4.80 -6.96 16.95
CA ASP A 87 -4.64 -6.59 18.37
C ASP A 87 -3.17 -6.40 18.79
N GLY A 88 -2.22 -6.58 17.88
CA GLY A 88 -0.79 -6.47 18.15
C GLY A 88 -0.13 -7.74 18.64
N GLN A 89 -0.83 -8.87 18.71
CA GLN A 89 -0.27 -10.14 19.18
C GLN A 89 0.27 -10.98 18.01
N ASN A 90 0.99 -12.06 18.35
CA ASN A 90 1.46 -13.08 17.39
C ASN A 90 2.32 -12.51 16.24
N ARG A 91 3.25 -11.58 16.58
CA ARG A 91 4.23 -11.04 15.60
C ARG A 91 5.07 -12.16 15.00
N LYS A 92 5.18 -12.16 13.67
CA LYS A 92 5.94 -13.15 12.87
C LYS A 92 6.69 -12.49 11.74
N THR A 93 7.90 -12.97 11.46
CA THR A 93 8.64 -12.65 10.23
C THR A 93 8.08 -13.49 9.09
N ILE A 94 7.71 -12.81 8.00
CA ILE A 94 7.20 -13.41 6.75
C ILE A 94 8.33 -13.52 5.74
N VAL A 95 9.03 -12.41 5.45
CA VAL A 95 10.24 -12.42 4.64
C VAL A 95 11.41 -12.05 5.54
N PRO A 96 12.36 -12.98 5.78
CA PRO A 96 13.49 -12.72 6.65
C PRO A 96 14.53 -11.80 6.01
N GLU A 97 15.43 -11.28 6.82
CA GLU A 97 16.64 -10.59 6.37
C GLU A 97 17.38 -11.40 5.30
N GLY A 98 17.86 -10.74 4.24
CA GLY A 98 18.45 -11.37 3.07
C GLY A 98 17.44 -11.80 1.99
N GLY A 99 16.16 -11.92 2.32
CA GLY A 99 15.09 -12.21 1.37
C GLY A 99 14.68 -10.99 0.53
N THR A 100 14.91 -9.79 1.04
CA THR A 100 14.70 -8.50 0.38
C THR A 100 15.71 -7.50 0.91
N PHE A 101 16.11 -6.52 0.07
CA PHE A 101 17.16 -5.58 0.46
C PHE A 101 16.60 -4.43 1.30
N THR A 102 15.73 -3.60 0.69
CA THR A 102 15.06 -2.46 1.35
C THR A 102 13.61 -2.40 0.87
N PRO A 103 12.73 -3.25 1.40
CA PRO A 103 11.34 -3.29 0.98
C PRO A 103 10.64 -1.99 1.34
N LYS A 104 9.92 -1.43 0.35
CA LYS A 104 9.15 -0.19 0.44
C LYS A 104 7.66 -0.51 0.52
N GLN A 105 6.84 0.13 -0.32
CA GLN A 105 5.39 -0.05 -0.29
C GLN A 105 4.99 -1.50 -0.60
N LEU A 106 3.88 -1.91 -0.02
CA LEU A 106 3.39 -3.29 0.04
C LEU A 106 1.95 -3.34 -0.49
N HIS A 107 1.64 -4.34 -1.31
CA HIS A 107 0.28 -4.60 -1.78
C HIS A 107 -0.14 -6.03 -1.42
N LEU A 108 -1.39 -6.18 -0.95
CA LEU A 108 -2.02 -7.46 -0.65
C LEU A 108 -3.02 -7.82 -1.75
N GLU A 109 -2.74 -8.86 -2.53
CA GLU A 109 -3.70 -9.45 -3.44
C GLU A 109 -4.38 -10.65 -2.76
N LYS A 110 -5.64 -10.44 -2.32
CA LYS A 110 -6.37 -11.38 -1.47
C LYS A 110 -6.80 -12.66 -2.20
N LYS A 111 -7.16 -12.55 -3.48
CA LYS A 111 -7.74 -13.66 -4.25
C LYS A 111 -6.74 -14.80 -4.46
N SER A 112 -5.48 -14.47 -4.74
CA SER A 112 -4.39 -15.44 -4.87
C SER A 112 -3.57 -15.65 -3.59
N GLY A 113 -3.83 -14.88 -2.54
CA GLY A 113 -3.10 -14.95 -1.28
C GLY A 113 -1.64 -14.56 -1.43
N LYS A 114 -1.36 -13.43 -2.08
CA LYS A 114 -0.01 -12.95 -2.36
C LYS A 114 0.24 -11.58 -1.76
N LEU A 115 1.48 -11.38 -1.28
CA LEU A 115 2.07 -10.08 -0.99
C LEU A 115 2.98 -9.68 -2.16
N TYR A 116 2.89 -8.42 -2.57
CA TYR A 116 3.75 -7.79 -3.57
C TYR A 116 4.42 -6.58 -2.95
N TRP A 117 5.69 -6.34 -3.29
CA TRP A 117 6.42 -5.17 -2.79
C TRP A 117 7.48 -4.68 -3.77
N CYS A 118 7.85 -3.42 -3.62
CA CYS A 118 9.02 -2.84 -4.24
C CYS A 118 10.23 -2.97 -3.31
N ASP A 119 11.33 -3.48 -3.82
CA ASP A 119 12.61 -3.57 -3.14
C ASP A 119 13.53 -2.46 -3.67
N ARG A 120 13.66 -1.37 -2.91
CA ARG A 120 14.23 -0.10 -3.39
C ARG A 120 15.69 -0.25 -3.80
N GLU A 121 16.59 -0.53 -2.87
CA GLU A 121 18.01 -0.72 -3.14
C GLU A 121 18.29 -2.03 -3.87
N GLY A 122 17.40 -3.02 -3.76
CA GLY A 122 17.42 -4.22 -4.61
C GLY A 122 16.99 -3.96 -6.05
N MET A 123 16.39 -2.80 -6.35
CA MET A 123 15.91 -2.38 -7.68
C MET A 123 14.95 -3.42 -8.29
N ARG A 124 14.07 -4.01 -7.47
CA ARG A 124 13.21 -5.13 -7.87
C ARG A 124 11.75 -4.88 -7.52
N VAL A 125 10.87 -5.54 -8.28
CA VAL A 125 9.47 -5.79 -7.91
C VAL A 125 9.37 -7.27 -7.55
N MET A 126 8.85 -7.57 -6.38
CA MET A 126 8.86 -8.91 -5.80
C MET A 126 7.47 -9.32 -5.29
N ARG A 127 7.28 -10.63 -5.12
CA ARG A 127 6.10 -11.19 -4.44
C ARG A 127 6.45 -12.44 -3.63
N CYS A 128 5.55 -12.81 -2.71
CA CYS A 128 5.56 -14.12 -2.04
C CYS A 128 4.14 -14.55 -1.64
N ASN A 129 3.99 -15.77 -1.14
CA ASN A 129 2.78 -16.18 -0.43
C ASN A 129 2.64 -15.46 0.91
N LEU A 130 1.42 -15.42 1.48
CA LEU A 130 1.15 -14.77 2.79
C LEU A 130 1.91 -15.41 3.96
N ASP A 131 2.39 -16.64 3.81
CA ASP A 131 3.24 -17.34 4.78
C ASP A 131 4.75 -17.11 4.58
N GLY A 132 5.13 -16.33 3.54
CA GLY A 132 6.51 -16.04 3.16
C GLY A 132 7.15 -17.06 2.24
N SER A 133 6.47 -18.14 1.89
CA SER A 133 6.99 -19.11 0.91
C SER A 133 6.94 -18.54 -0.53
N ASN A 134 7.71 -19.14 -1.45
CA ASN A 134 7.75 -18.77 -2.86
C ASN A 134 8.07 -17.29 -3.10
N ILE A 135 9.18 -16.81 -2.55
CA ILE A 135 9.68 -15.46 -2.85
C ILE A 135 10.17 -15.44 -4.29
N GLU A 136 9.61 -14.53 -5.10
CA GLU A 136 9.89 -14.39 -6.52
C GLU A 136 10.21 -12.94 -6.88
N THR A 137 11.18 -12.76 -7.78
CA THR A 137 11.44 -11.47 -8.44
C THR A 137 10.65 -11.43 -9.75
N LEU A 138 9.78 -10.44 -9.90
CA LEU A 138 8.93 -10.25 -11.09
C LEU A 138 9.52 -9.25 -12.08
N VAL A 139 10.21 -8.23 -11.57
CA VAL A 139 10.97 -7.25 -12.35
C VAL A 139 12.32 -7.05 -11.66
N ASP A 140 13.39 -7.08 -12.44
CA ASP A 140 14.75 -6.69 -12.01
C ASP A 140 15.21 -5.47 -12.84
N SER A 141 15.03 -4.28 -12.29
CA SER A 141 15.40 -3.03 -12.93
C SER A 141 16.91 -2.83 -12.99
N SER A 142 17.70 -3.57 -12.18
CA SER A 142 19.17 -3.55 -12.22
C SER A 142 19.71 -4.22 -13.47
N LYS A 143 18.93 -5.11 -14.10
CA LYS A 143 19.33 -5.96 -15.22
C LYS A 143 20.55 -6.82 -14.90
N GLY A 144 20.64 -7.29 -13.65
CA GLY A 144 21.75 -8.12 -13.16
C GLY A 144 22.96 -7.32 -12.67
N ASP A 145 22.91 -6.00 -12.59
CA ASP A 145 23.95 -5.23 -11.90
C ASP A 145 23.93 -5.54 -10.40
N ALA A 146 25.03 -6.10 -9.91
CA ALA A 146 25.14 -6.54 -8.52
C ALA A 146 25.38 -5.39 -7.51
N ARG A 147 25.42 -4.12 -7.96
CA ARG A 147 25.65 -2.96 -7.10
C ARG A 147 24.33 -2.30 -6.69
N PRO A 148 23.73 -2.71 -5.56
CA PRO A 148 22.42 -2.20 -5.13
C PRO A 148 22.42 -0.68 -4.94
N GLY A 149 21.34 -0.02 -5.37
CA GLY A 149 21.07 1.38 -5.07
C GLY A 149 21.97 2.41 -5.76
N THR A 150 22.89 2.01 -6.67
CA THR A 150 23.83 2.94 -7.32
C THR A 150 23.18 3.79 -8.42
N ASP A 151 22.06 3.34 -8.99
CA ASP A 151 21.32 4.08 -10.02
C ASP A 151 19.92 4.41 -9.49
N GLU A 152 19.75 5.61 -8.97
CA GLU A 152 18.49 6.07 -8.39
C GLU A 152 17.33 6.11 -9.40
N THR A 153 17.61 6.06 -10.70
CA THR A 153 16.56 5.98 -11.73
C THR A 153 15.94 4.60 -11.82
N LYS A 154 16.51 3.57 -11.17
CA LYS A 154 16.05 2.19 -11.17
C LYS A 154 15.40 1.74 -9.87
N VAL A 155 15.44 2.58 -8.82
CA VAL A 155 14.88 2.23 -7.51
C VAL A 155 13.35 2.15 -7.56
N CYS A 156 12.79 1.02 -7.15
CA CYS A 156 11.35 0.75 -7.10
C CYS A 156 10.79 1.13 -5.73
N VAL A 157 9.61 1.78 -5.67
CA VAL A 157 9.06 2.31 -4.41
C VAL A 157 7.60 1.90 -4.17
N GLY A 158 6.65 2.39 -4.95
CA GLY A 158 5.23 2.11 -4.81
C GLY A 158 4.78 0.94 -5.67
N ILE A 159 3.72 0.25 -5.26
CA ILE A 159 3.18 -0.91 -5.98
C ILE A 159 1.68 -1.06 -5.78
N THR A 160 0.97 -1.40 -6.85
CA THR A 160 -0.41 -1.89 -6.79
C THR A 160 -0.65 -2.95 -7.87
N VAL A 161 -1.69 -3.77 -7.71
CA VAL A 161 -1.97 -4.93 -8.58
C VAL A 161 -3.40 -4.89 -9.08
N ASP A 162 -3.58 -5.19 -10.37
CA ASP A 162 -4.87 -5.51 -10.98
C ASP A 162 -4.97 -7.03 -11.17
N PRO A 163 -5.62 -7.75 -10.24
CA PRO A 163 -5.71 -9.21 -10.31
C PRO A 163 -6.59 -9.70 -11.46
N ASP A 164 -7.55 -8.90 -11.93
CA ASP A 164 -8.47 -9.30 -12.98
C ASP A 164 -7.81 -9.24 -14.37
N ARG A 165 -6.87 -8.31 -14.54
CA ARG A 165 -6.05 -8.21 -15.76
C ARG A 165 -4.70 -8.89 -15.66
N GLY A 166 -4.32 -9.34 -14.46
CA GLY A 166 -3.00 -9.89 -14.19
C GLY A 166 -1.90 -8.87 -14.43
N GLU A 167 -2.07 -7.64 -13.93
CA GLU A 167 -1.15 -6.51 -14.13
C GLU A 167 -0.62 -5.98 -12.82
N ILE A 168 0.65 -5.56 -12.84
CA ILE A 168 1.33 -4.87 -11.75
C ILE A 168 1.65 -3.46 -12.22
N TYR A 169 1.45 -2.50 -11.32
CA TYR A 169 1.84 -1.10 -11.50
C TYR A 169 2.85 -0.76 -10.41
N TRP A 170 3.95 -0.08 -10.77
CA TRP A 170 4.94 0.36 -9.78
C TRP A 170 5.57 1.69 -10.15
N THR A 171 6.13 2.37 -9.13
CA THR A 171 6.85 3.61 -9.29
C THR A 171 8.36 3.39 -9.27
N GLN A 172 9.08 4.20 -10.05
CA GLN A 172 10.48 4.51 -9.86
C GLN A 172 10.61 6.01 -9.60
N LYS A 173 11.01 6.36 -8.37
CA LYS A 173 10.98 7.76 -7.96
C LYS A 173 12.02 8.65 -8.67
N GLY A 174 13.13 8.06 -9.14
CA GLY A 174 14.27 8.80 -9.66
C GLY A 174 15.09 9.51 -8.58
N PRO A 175 16.16 10.23 -8.97
CA PRO A 175 16.88 11.12 -8.07
C PRO A 175 16.01 12.27 -7.59
N ALA A 176 16.30 12.79 -6.39
CA ALA A 176 15.52 13.87 -5.78
C ALA A 176 15.38 15.08 -6.72
N ASN A 177 14.13 15.49 -6.96
CA ASN A 177 13.73 16.64 -7.78
C ASN A 177 14.31 16.68 -9.21
N ALA A 178 14.77 15.55 -9.74
CA ALA A 178 15.37 15.47 -11.06
C ALA A 178 14.36 15.40 -12.22
N GLY A 179 13.05 15.27 -11.92
CA GLY A 179 12.01 15.09 -12.92
C GLY A 179 12.19 13.79 -13.74
N LYS A 180 12.73 12.75 -13.12
CA LYS A 180 12.97 11.43 -13.72
C LYS A 180 12.13 10.33 -13.11
N GLY A 181 11.13 10.70 -12.33
CA GLY A 181 10.16 9.77 -11.78
C GLY A 181 9.30 9.16 -12.88
N ARG A 182 8.95 7.88 -12.72
CA ARG A 182 8.19 7.11 -13.69
C ARG A 182 7.20 6.18 -13.00
N ILE A 183 6.12 5.89 -13.73
CA ILE A 183 5.17 4.83 -13.36
C ILE A 183 5.10 3.84 -14.52
N PHE A 184 5.17 2.56 -14.19
CA PHE A 184 5.18 1.47 -15.14
C PHE A 184 4.01 0.53 -14.93
N ARG A 185 3.72 -0.26 -15.98
CA ARG A 185 2.83 -1.42 -15.94
C ARG A 185 3.51 -2.62 -16.56
N VAL A 186 3.18 -3.82 -16.06
CA VAL A 186 3.66 -5.08 -16.60
C VAL A 186 2.68 -6.20 -16.29
N LYS A 187 2.69 -7.30 -17.06
CA LYS A 187 1.97 -8.51 -16.67
C LYS A 187 2.60 -9.17 -15.44
N ILE A 188 1.79 -9.83 -14.60
CA ILE A 188 2.29 -10.60 -13.46
C ILE A 188 3.18 -11.74 -13.96
N ASP A 189 2.73 -12.47 -14.97
CA ASP A 189 3.48 -13.57 -15.57
C ASP A 189 4.59 -13.03 -16.48
N ILE A 190 5.80 -13.55 -16.28
CA ILE A 190 6.94 -13.22 -17.13
C ILE A 190 6.75 -13.92 -18.50
N PRO A 191 6.96 -13.23 -19.62
CA PRO A 191 6.85 -13.82 -20.95
C PRO A 191 7.70 -15.08 -21.11
N LYS A 192 7.19 -16.05 -21.84
CA LYS A 192 7.87 -17.35 -22.02
C LYS A 192 9.27 -17.18 -22.60
N GLY A 193 10.27 -17.71 -21.90
CA GLY A 193 11.69 -17.64 -22.30
C GLY A 193 12.41 -16.38 -21.83
N GLU A 194 11.73 -15.49 -21.11
CA GLU A 194 12.30 -14.31 -20.51
C GLU A 194 12.51 -14.49 -18.99
N THR A 195 13.18 -13.54 -18.38
CA THR A 195 13.44 -13.46 -16.93
C THR A 195 13.03 -12.10 -16.42
N ALA A 196 12.98 -11.91 -15.10
CA ALA A 196 12.71 -10.61 -14.48
C ALA A 196 13.65 -9.49 -14.96
N ALA A 197 14.90 -9.83 -15.35
CA ALA A 197 15.91 -8.87 -15.77
C ALA A 197 15.85 -8.46 -17.24
N ASN A 198 15.27 -9.32 -18.11
CA ASN A 198 15.24 -9.09 -19.56
C ASN A 198 13.85 -9.10 -20.17
N ARG A 199 12.79 -9.06 -19.35
CA ARG A 199 11.41 -9.03 -19.84
C ARG A 199 11.12 -7.80 -20.69
N THR A 200 10.38 -8.03 -21.78
CA THR A 200 10.13 -7.03 -22.85
C THR A 200 8.74 -6.39 -22.77
N ASP A 201 7.88 -6.85 -21.87
CA ASP A 201 6.48 -6.43 -21.74
C ASP A 201 6.27 -5.25 -20.77
N ILE A 202 7.35 -4.60 -20.33
CA ILE A 202 7.27 -3.43 -19.45
C ILE A 202 6.81 -2.20 -20.24
N GLU A 203 5.71 -1.61 -19.82
CA GLU A 203 5.19 -0.36 -20.38
C GLU A 203 5.44 0.81 -19.45
N THR A 204 5.93 1.93 -19.98
CA THR A 204 6.00 3.20 -19.25
C THR A 204 4.65 3.92 -19.38
N LEU A 205 3.94 4.08 -18.26
CA LEU A 205 2.67 4.80 -18.23
C LEU A 205 2.86 6.30 -18.11
N PHE A 206 3.76 6.73 -17.23
CA PHE A 206 4.09 8.12 -16.98
C PHE A 206 5.59 8.27 -16.83
N ASP A 207 6.13 9.36 -17.35
CA ASP A 207 7.53 9.75 -17.29
C ASP A 207 7.66 11.23 -16.93
N GLY A 208 8.85 11.65 -16.51
CA GLY A 208 9.11 13.02 -16.14
C GLY A 208 8.35 13.52 -14.91
N LEU A 209 7.92 12.59 -14.03
CA LEU A 209 7.31 12.94 -12.75
C LEU A 209 8.38 13.44 -11.77
N PRO A 210 8.02 14.29 -10.78
CA PRO A 210 8.99 14.72 -9.77
C PRO A 210 9.57 13.55 -8.98
N GLU A 211 8.81 12.97 -8.04
CA GLU A 211 9.19 11.80 -7.23
C GLU A 211 7.94 10.98 -6.84
N PRO A 212 7.37 10.17 -7.75
CA PRO A 212 6.20 9.35 -7.43
C PRO A 212 6.57 8.27 -6.41
N ILE A 213 5.74 8.12 -5.37
CA ILE A 213 5.99 7.22 -4.24
C ILE A 213 4.98 6.08 -4.22
N ASP A 214 3.86 6.23 -3.54
CA ASP A 214 2.88 5.17 -3.32
C ASP A 214 1.78 5.16 -4.38
N LEU A 215 1.19 4.01 -4.63
CA LEU A 215 0.18 3.78 -5.66
C LEU A 215 -1.06 3.09 -5.10
N GLU A 216 -2.24 3.55 -5.54
CA GLU A 216 -3.49 2.85 -5.35
C GLU A 216 -4.30 2.80 -6.64
N LEU A 217 -4.98 1.68 -6.92
CA LEU A 217 -5.75 1.47 -8.13
C LEU A 217 -7.25 1.37 -7.84
N ASP A 218 -8.04 2.27 -8.44
CA ASP A 218 -9.48 2.12 -8.54
C ASP A 218 -9.80 1.16 -9.70
N LEU A 219 -9.97 -0.11 -9.36
CA LEU A 219 -10.28 -1.18 -10.33
C LEU A 219 -11.59 -0.94 -11.08
N LYS A 220 -12.58 -0.31 -10.41
CA LYS A 220 -13.90 -0.08 -10.99
C LYS A 220 -13.90 1.04 -12.01
N ASN A 221 -13.29 2.17 -11.68
CA ASN A 221 -13.28 3.37 -12.52
C ASN A 221 -12.01 3.49 -13.36
N ARG A 222 -11.06 2.58 -13.18
CA ARG A 222 -9.80 2.51 -13.92
C ARG A 222 -8.91 3.73 -13.76
N PHE A 223 -8.83 4.25 -12.52
CA PHE A 223 -7.93 5.34 -12.15
C PHE A 223 -6.80 4.85 -11.26
N LEU A 224 -5.58 5.27 -11.58
CA LEU A 224 -4.43 5.17 -10.72
C LEU A 224 -4.29 6.45 -9.92
N TYR A 225 -4.13 6.31 -8.61
CA TYR A 225 -3.83 7.38 -7.67
C TYR A 225 -2.39 7.21 -7.19
N TRP A 226 -1.66 8.30 -6.99
CA TRP A 226 -0.33 8.24 -6.40
C TRP A 226 0.03 9.50 -5.63
N THR A 227 0.91 9.34 -4.65
CA THR A 227 1.60 10.45 -3.99
C THR A 227 2.85 10.81 -4.76
N ASP A 228 3.18 12.09 -4.77
CA ASP A 228 4.44 12.60 -5.32
C ASP A 228 5.09 13.49 -4.26
N ARG A 229 6.31 13.15 -3.82
CA ARG A 229 7.02 13.85 -2.76
C ARG A 229 7.99 14.92 -3.26
N GLY A 230 8.19 15.05 -4.56
CA GLY A 230 9.09 16.06 -5.14
C GLY A 230 8.63 17.49 -4.86
N ASP A 231 9.36 18.46 -5.40
CA ASP A 231 9.07 19.87 -5.19
C ASP A 231 7.80 20.36 -5.91
N ALA A 232 7.13 21.34 -5.28
CA ALA A 232 6.02 22.04 -5.90
C ALA A 232 6.45 22.73 -7.22
N PRO A 233 5.53 22.93 -8.19
CA PRO A 233 4.09 22.75 -8.08
C PRO A 233 3.58 21.34 -8.40
N ARG A 234 4.42 20.46 -8.95
CA ARG A 234 4.02 19.12 -9.40
C ARG A 234 4.29 18.02 -8.36
N GLY A 235 5.13 18.27 -7.39
CA GLY A 235 5.39 17.44 -6.22
C GLY A 235 4.71 17.98 -4.97
N ASN A 236 4.87 17.25 -3.87
CA ASN A 236 4.11 17.45 -2.63
C ASN A 236 2.58 17.37 -2.87
N THR A 237 2.17 16.36 -3.67
CA THR A 237 0.83 16.22 -4.22
C THR A 237 0.28 14.81 -4.08
N VAL A 238 -1.05 14.69 -4.17
CA VAL A 238 -1.73 13.46 -4.60
C VAL A 238 -2.25 13.69 -6.02
N ASN A 239 -2.01 12.72 -6.88
CA ASN A 239 -2.33 12.79 -8.29
C ASN A 239 -3.26 11.63 -8.69
N ARG A 240 -3.98 11.82 -9.80
CA ARG A 240 -4.82 10.78 -10.40
C ARG A 240 -4.71 10.81 -11.92
N ALA A 241 -4.76 9.63 -12.56
CA ALA A 241 -4.91 9.53 -14.00
C ALA A 241 -5.57 8.20 -14.40
N PRO A 242 -6.28 8.14 -15.56
CA PRO A 242 -6.78 6.88 -16.08
C PRO A 242 -5.62 5.96 -16.47
N VAL A 243 -5.75 4.65 -16.20
CA VAL A 243 -4.76 3.64 -16.58
C VAL A 243 -5.00 3.05 -17.96
N ASP A 244 -6.17 3.27 -18.54
CA ASP A 244 -6.57 2.78 -19.85
C ASP A 244 -6.51 3.90 -20.90
N GLY A 245 -6.50 3.51 -22.17
CA GLY A 245 -6.51 4.43 -23.32
C GLY A 245 -5.16 4.51 -24.04
N ASP A 246 -5.12 5.38 -25.06
CA ASP A 246 -3.94 5.61 -25.89
C ASP A 246 -2.93 6.50 -25.15
N PHE A 247 -1.79 5.93 -24.74
CA PHE A 247 -0.74 6.65 -24.00
C PHE A 247 -0.18 7.86 -24.73
N ASN A 248 -0.21 7.85 -26.09
CA ASN A 248 0.25 8.97 -26.90
C ASN A 248 -0.71 10.16 -26.90
N LYS A 249 -1.94 9.99 -26.41
CA LYS A 249 -3.00 11.01 -26.33
C LYS A 249 -3.41 11.33 -24.90
N ARG A 250 -2.65 10.86 -23.88
CA ARG A 250 -2.99 11.08 -22.49
C ARG A 250 -2.95 12.55 -22.12
N GLN A 251 -3.95 12.96 -21.37
CA GLN A 251 -3.91 14.22 -20.66
C GLN A 251 -2.89 14.13 -19.51
N ALA A 252 -2.36 15.28 -19.10
CA ALA A 252 -1.53 15.36 -17.90
C ALA A 252 -2.31 14.81 -16.69
N PRO A 253 -1.62 14.18 -15.72
CA PRO A 253 -2.27 13.75 -14.49
C PRO A 253 -3.00 14.90 -13.80
N GLU A 254 -4.15 14.58 -13.24
CA GLU A 254 -4.91 15.52 -12.41
C GLU A 254 -4.26 15.59 -11.02
N ILE A 255 -3.95 16.80 -10.56
CA ILE A 255 -3.48 17.04 -9.20
C ILE A 255 -4.71 17.20 -8.31
N LEU A 256 -4.91 16.27 -7.39
CA LEU A 256 -6.04 16.25 -6.46
C LEU A 256 -5.76 17.02 -5.17
N LEU A 257 -4.59 16.80 -4.59
CA LEU A 257 -4.15 17.47 -3.37
C LEU A 257 -2.79 18.13 -3.60
N THR A 258 -2.59 19.26 -2.93
CA THR A 258 -1.32 19.99 -2.92
C THR A 258 -0.92 20.29 -1.46
N HIS A 259 0.28 20.85 -1.27
CA HIS A 259 0.78 21.26 0.05
C HIS A 259 0.83 20.08 1.04
N LEU A 260 1.43 18.97 0.59
CA LEU A 260 1.95 17.94 1.46
C LEU A 260 3.41 18.30 1.81
N GLU A 261 3.92 17.73 2.89
CA GLU A 261 5.31 17.89 3.31
C GLU A 261 6.05 16.56 3.07
N GLU A 262 6.47 16.32 1.82
CA GLU A 262 6.95 15.03 1.32
C GLU A 262 5.90 13.91 1.47
N GLY A 263 4.87 13.94 0.59
CA GLY A 263 3.78 12.97 0.60
C GLY A 263 4.27 11.54 0.34
N ILE A 264 3.90 10.57 1.19
CA ILE A 264 4.37 9.19 1.13
C ILE A 264 3.24 8.21 0.87
N GLY A 265 2.41 7.89 1.86
CA GLY A 265 1.41 6.83 1.74
C GLY A 265 0.06 7.35 1.24
N ILE A 266 -0.69 6.48 0.57
CA ILE A 266 -2.08 6.74 0.17
C ILE A 266 -2.94 5.51 0.44
N ALA A 267 -4.17 5.71 0.93
CA ALA A 267 -5.17 4.66 1.09
C ALA A 267 -6.53 5.15 0.62
N LEU A 268 -7.28 4.32 -0.11
CA LEU A 268 -8.59 4.65 -0.67
C LEU A 268 -9.72 3.93 0.07
N ASP A 269 -10.73 4.69 0.49
CA ASP A 269 -12.01 4.21 0.98
C ASP A 269 -13.10 4.50 -0.06
N PHE A 270 -13.30 3.56 -0.98
CA PHE A 270 -14.28 3.69 -2.06
C PHE A 270 -15.73 3.79 -1.55
N LYS A 271 -16.04 3.09 -0.46
CA LYS A 271 -17.38 3.11 0.13
C LYS A 271 -17.69 4.45 0.78
N GLY A 272 -16.70 5.03 1.47
CA GLY A 272 -16.79 6.38 2.06
C GLY A 272 -16.53 7.51 1.07
N ASN A 273 -16.19 7.22 -0.20
CA ASN A 273 -15.80 8.20 -1.21
C ASN A 273 -14.70 9.14 -0.73
N ARG A 274 -13.64 8.57 -0.15
CA ARG A 274 -12.54 9.36 0.44
C ARG A 274 -11.20 8.68 0.30
N MET A 275 -10.14 9.46 0.43
CA MET A 275 -8.76 9.01 0.51
C MET A 275 -8.09 9.55 1.76
N PHE A 276 -7.05 8.85 2.19
CA PHE A 276 -6.15 9.26 3.26
C PHE A 276 -4.73 9.29 2.72
N THR A 277 -3.95 10.28 3.12
CA THR A 277 -2.53 10.39 2.74
C THR A 277 -1.69 10.81 3.93
N THR A 278 -0.48 10.30 3.98
CA THR A 278 0.55 10.63 4.97
C THR A 278 1.65 11.48 4.34
N ASP A 279 2.35 12.24 5.19
CA ASP A 279 3.59 12.93 4.81
C ASP A 279 4.69 12.78 5.87
N LEU A 280 5.94 13.12 5.51
CA LEU A 280 7.08 13.01 6.42
C LEU A 280 7.08 14.05 7.55
N ALA A 281 6.28 15.12 7.47
CA ALA A 281 6.07 16.04 8.59
C ALA A 281 5.09 15.47 9.65
N GLY A 282 4.57 14.26 9.41
CA GLY A 282 3.73 13.56 10.37
C GLY A 282 2.25 13.89 10.28
N ASN A 283 1.79 14.32 9.13
CA ASN A 283 0.39 14.62 8.93
C ASN A 283 -0.34 13.45 8.26
N ILE A 284 -1.59 13.25 8.65
CA ILE A 284 -2.58 12.46 7.93
C ILE A 284 -3.68 13.40 7.47
N PHE A 285 -3.90 13.45 6.16
CA PHE A 285 -5.03 14.20 5.58
C PHE A 285 -6.09 13.22 5.07
N CYS A 286 -7.35 13.64 5.17
CA CYS A 286 -8.49 13.03 4.52
C CYS A 286 -9.05 14.00 3.49
N ALA A 287 -9.41 13.49 2.31
CA ALA A 287 -10.12 14.24 1.28
C ALA A 287 -11.11 13.31 0.55
N LYS A 288 -12.04 13.85 -0.23
CA LYS A 288 -12.81 13.04 -1.16
C LYS A 288 -11.93 12.50 -2.28
N LEU A 289 -12.38 11.45 -2.98
CA LEU A 289 -11.65 10.84 -4.10
C LEU A 289 -11.45 11.79 -5.30
N ASP A 290 -12.19 12.89 -5.36
CA ASP A 290 -12.02 13.97 -6.32
C ASP A 290 -11.08 15.10 -5.84
N GLY A 291 -10.47 14.96 -4.66
CA GLY A 291 -9.58 15.93 -4.06
C GLY A 291 -10.27 17.03 -3.25
N SER A 292 -11.60 17.12 -3.29
CA SER A 292 -12.34 18.11 -2.48
C SER A 292 -12.35 17.77 -0.99
N ASP A 293 -12.68 18.75 -0.15
CA ASP A 293 -12.85 18.61 1.31
C ASP A 293 -11.58 18.12 2.04
N LYS A 294 -10.37 18.51 1.56
CA LYS A 294 -9.10 18.20 2.26
C LYS A 294 -9.14 18.76 3.69
N LYS A 295 -8.90 17.90 4.66
CA LYS A 295 -8.79 18.25 6.08
C LYS A 295 -7.75 17.40 6.79
N PRO A 296 -7.07 17.93 7.82
CA PRO A 296 -6.20 17.12 8.65
C PRO A 296 -7.02 16.14 9.52
N VAL A 297 -6.49 14.93 9.67
CA VAL A 297 -6.98 13.91 10.62
C VAL A 297 -6.06 13.86 11.83
N LEU A 298 -4.76 13.80 11.59
CA LEU A 298 -3.69 13.88 12.60
C LEU A 298 -2.59 14.80 12.07
N VAL A 299 -1.87 15.46 12.96
CA VAL A 299 -0.76 16.37 12.63
C VAL A 299 0.45 16.13 13.53
N ALA A 300 1.65 16.36 12.99
CA ALA A 300 2.91 16.29 13.73
C ALA A 300 3.13 14.98 14.50
N GLN A 301 2.89 13.84 13.85
CA GLN A 301 2.98 12.51 14.45
C GLN A 301 4.32 11.80 14.19
N GLY A 302 5.41 12.52 13.96
CA GLY A 302 6.71 11.97 13.56
C GLY A 302 6.84 11.82 12.04
N ASN A 303 7.74 10.97 11.55
CA ASN A 303 7.91 10.73 10.12
C ASN A 303 6.97 9.63 9.63
N LEU A 304 5.80 10.00 9.12
CA LEU A 304 4.83 9.02 8.65
C LEU A 304 5.17 8.53 7.25
N THR A 305 5.03 7.21 7.06
CA THR A 305 5.26 6.52 5.79
C THR A 305 3.97 5.88 5.28
N GLY A 306 3.88 4.58 5.12
CA GLY A 306 2.70 3.90 4.60
C GLY A 306 1.45 4.08 5.47
N ILE A 307 0.30 4.00 4.81
CA ILE A 307 -1.02 4.03 5.44
C ILE A 307 -1.93 3.01 4.75
N ALA A 308 -2.77 2.34 5.53
CA ALA A 308 -3.84 1.48 5.02
C ALA A 308 -5.16 1.82 5.68
N TYR A 309 -6.25 1.68 4.94
CA TYR A 309 -7.61 1.76 5.44
C TYR A 309 -8.28 0.39 5.41
N ALA A 310 -9.00 0.03 6.49
CA ALA A 310 -9.74 -1.21 6.56
C ALA A 310 -11.06 -1.04 7.32
N GLU A 311 -12.13 -1.70 6.87
CA GLU A 311 -13.37 -1.82 7.63
C GLU A 311 -13.29 -3.04 8.56
N ILE A 312 -13.19 -2.80 9.85
CA ILE A 312 -13.09 -3.84 10.88
C ILE A 312 -14.47 -4.10 11.47
N SER A 313 -14.87 -5.37 11.57
CA SER A 313 -16.10 -5.76 12.25
C SER A 313 -15.97 -5.49 13.76
N ASN A 314 -16.92 -4.75 14.34
CA ASN A 314 -17.04 -4.60 15.78
C ASN A 314 -17.52 -5.91 16.42
N ASN A 315 -16.68 -6.94 16.42
CA ASN A 315 -16.85 -8.04 17.37
C ASN A 315 -16.23 -7.59 18.70
N THR A 316 -16.95 -6.79 19.48
CA THR A 316 -16.70 -6.70 20.91
C THR A 316 -16.91 -8.09 21.49
N LYS A 317 -15.87 -8.90 21.55
CA LYS A 317 -15.81 -9.95 22.57
C LYS A 317 -15.75 -9.21 23.90
N GLY A 318 -16.94 -9.07 24.52
CA GLY A 318 -17.02 -8.70 25.91
C GLY A 318 -16.22 -9.73 26.69
N GLY A 319 -15.08 -9.32 27.22
CA GLY A 319 -14.38 -10.06 28.25
C GLY A 319 -15.27 -10.09 29.44
N GLY A 320 -15.73 -11.29 29.81
CA GLY A 320 -16.24 -11.61 31.13
C GLY A 320 -15.07 -11.85 32.08
#